data_92b013182ac2ea262b27b158b342eb28
#
_entry.id   92b013182ac2ea262b27b158b342eb28
#
_cell.length_a   1.000
_cell.length_b   1.000
_cell.length_c   1.000
_cell.angle_alpha   90.00
_cell.angle_beta   90.00
_cell.angle_gamma   90.00
#
_symmetry.space_group_name_H-M   'P 1'
#
loop_
_entity.id
_entity.type
_entity.pdbx_description
1 polymer ?
#
loop_
_entity_poly.entity_id
_entity_poly.type
_entity_poly.pdbx_seq_one_letter_code
_entity_poly.pdbx_strand_id
1 'polypeptide(L)'
;MLRVTELVAGEAVERELMVVKVAVPPERRAELVTTAEALGGRLLDVGADAVVLELVSTPEEVDSFHELCRPYGVTDLVRTGRIGVPRASARRRSPRRLAAIN
;
A
#
# COMPACT_ATOMS: atom_id res chain seq x y z
N MET A 1 1.88 -3.25 -19.11
CA MET A 1 1.19 -3.06 -17.98
C MET A 1 0.19 -4.12 -17.74
N LEU A 2 -0.03 -4.46 -16.53
CA LEU A 2 -0.97 -5.49 -16.19
C LEU A 2 -2.38 -5.05 -16.41
N ARG A 3 -3.22 -5.90 -16.94
CA ARG A 3 -4.58 -5.56 -17.16
C ARG A 3 -5.45 -6.05 -16.06
N VAL A 4 -5.50 -5.30 -15.00
CA VAL A 4 -6.29 -5.70 -13.86
C VAL A 4 -7.77 -5.83 -14.20
N THR A 5 -8.21 -5.10 -15.18
CA THR A 5 -9.62 -5.14 -15.54
C THR A 5 -10.07 -6.52 -16.04
N GLU A 6 -9.13 -7.37 -16.36
CA GLU A 6 -9.49 -8.71 -16.79
C GLU A 6 -9.68 -9.67 -15.64
N LEU A 7 -9.47 -9.21 -14.42
CA LEU A 7 -9.62 -10.06 -13.25
C LEU A 7 -10.94 -9.78 -12.57
N VAL A 8 -11.59 -10.83 -12.11
CA VAL A 8 -12.86 -10.70 -11.42
C VAL A 8 -12.59 -10.46 -9.95
N ALA A 9 -13.33 -9.54 -9.35
CA ALA A 9 -13.17 -9.24 -7.94
C ALA A 9 -13.33 -10.53 -7.15
N GLY A 10 -12.45 -10.75 -6.21
CA GLY A 10 -12.48 -11.97 -5.40
C GLY A 10 -11.68 -13.10 -5.99
N GLU A 11 -11.36 -13.03 -7.27
CA GLU A 11 -10.54 -14.05 -7.90
C GLU A 11 -9.10 -13.60 -8.03
N ALA A 12 -8.79 -12.42 -7.62
CA ALA A 12 -7.44 -11.87 -7.76
C ALA A 12 -6.85 -11.57 -6.40
N VAL A 13 -5.53 -11.70 -6.32
CA VAL A 13 -4.78 -11.20 -5.19
C VAL A 13 -4.29 -9.83 -5.62
N GLU A 14 -4.79 -8.80 -4.96
CA GLU A 14 -4.44 -7.43 -5.31
C GLU A 14 -3.52 -6.82 -4.28
N ARG A 15 -2.61 -6.01 -4.74
CA ARG A 15 -1.68 -5.29 -3.87
C ARG A 15 -1.49 -3.89 -4.39
N GLU A 16 -1.05 -3.05 -3.50
CA GLU A 16 -0.68 -1.68 -3.85
C GLU A 16 0.44 -1.26 -2.90
N LEU A 17 1.39 -0.50 -3.41
CA LEU A 17 2.47 0.03 -2.61
C LEU A 17 2.22 1.51 -2.40
N MET A 18 2.38 1.97 -1.17
CA MET A 18 2.31 3.39 -0.84
C MET A 18 3.55 3.77 -0.07
N VAL A 19 4.14 4.91 -0.42
CA VAL A 19 5.21 5.52 0.35
C VAL A 19 4.70 6.91 0.72
N VAL A 20 4.74 7.22 2.01
CA VAL A 20 4.14 8.46 2.49
C VAL A 20 5.10 9.15 3.46
N LYS A 21 5.26 10.45 3.30
CA LYS A 21 6.01 11.25 4.24
C LYS A 21 5.01 11.98 5.12
N VAL A 22 5.16 11.81 6.41
CA VAL A 22 4.20 12.35 7.38
C VAL A 22 4.92 13.30 8.31
N ALA A 23 4.40 14.50 8.45
CA ALA A 23 4.92 15.47 9.41
C ALA A 23 4.48 15.01 10.79
N VAL A 24 5.43 14.85 11.70
CA VAL A 24 5.12 14.43 13.05
C VAL A 24 6.19 14.96 13.98
N PRO A 25 5.81 15.64 15.07
CA PRO A 25 6.81 16.12 16.01
C PRO A 25 7.43 14.95 16.75
N PRO A 26 8.66 15.12 17.26
CA PRO A 26 9.35 14.01 17.92
C PRO A 26 8.57 13.34 19.02
N GLU A 27 7.78 14.10 19.77
CA GLU A 27 7.06 13.56 20.91
C GLU A 27 5.88 12.68 20.48
N ARG A 28 5.42 12.76 19.23
CA ARG A 28 4.33 11.92 18.75
C ARG A 28 4.81 10.85 17.77
N ARG A 29 6.12 10.84 17.51
CA ARG A 29 6.66 9.91 16.52
C ARG A 29 6.42 8.46 16.89
N ALA A 30 6.68 8.08 18.14
CA ALA A 30 6.54 6.69 18.56
C ALA A 30 5.10 6.23 18.42
N GLU A 31 4.14 7.09 18.70
CA GLU A 31 2.74 6.76 18.58
C GLU A 31 2.39 6.42 17.13
N LEU A 32 2.81 7.25 16.19
CA LEU A 32 2.52 7.03 14.78
C LEU A 32 3.21 5.78 14.26
N VAL A 33 4.49 5.62 14.58
CA VAL A 33 5.26 4.49 14.07
C VAL A 33 4.72 3.18 14.62
N THR A 34 4.38 3.13 15.91
CA THR A 34 3.83 1.93 16.50
C THR A 34 2.52 1.54 15.84
N THR A 35 1.64 2.51 15.60
CA THR A 35 0.37 2.24 14.94
C THR A 35 0.59 1.77 13.51
N ALA A 36 1.51 2.42 12.80
CA ALA A 36 1.79 2.06 11.42
C ALA A 36 2.32 0.62 11.34
N GLU A 37 3.23 0.26 12.24
CA GLU A 37 3.79 -1.08 12.22
C GLU A 37 2.76 -2.13 12.57
N ALA A 38 1.82 -1.80 13.45
CA ALA A 38 0.74 -2.72 13.80
C ALA A 38 -0.15 -3.02 12.59
N LEU A 39 -0.19 -2.11 11.63
CA LEU A 39 -0.97 -2.30 10.41
C LEU A 39 -0.14 -2.89 9.27
N GLY A 40 1.10 -3.25 9.54
CA GLY A 40 1.96 -3.86 8.54
C GLY A 40 2.86 -2.88 7.81
N GLY A 41 2.86 -1.62 8.22
CA GLY A 41 3.71 -0.62 7.59
C GLY A 41 5.15 -0.73 8.05
N ARG A 42 6.04 -0.07 7.33
CA ARG A 42 7.46 -0.05 7.67
C ARG A 42 7.95 1.37 7.75
N LEU A 43 8.82 1.63 8.72
CA LEU A 43 9.48 2.91 8.83
C LEU A 43 10.70 2.88 7.92
N LEU A 44 10.76 3.77 6.95
CA LEU A 44 11.88 3.82 6.02
C LEU A 44 12.90 4.88 6.38
N ASP A 45 12.45 5.98 6.95
CA ASP A 45 13.37 7.08 7.25
C ASP A 45 12.78 7.95 8.34
N VAL A 46 13.65 8.56 9.15
CA VAL A 46 13.27 9.43 10.25
C VAL A 46 13.99 10.75 10.11
N GLY A 47 13.24 11.83 10.06
CA GLY A 47 13.81 13.16 10.09
C GLY A 47 13.49 13.84 11.40
N ALA A 48 13.85 15.11 11.52
CA ALA A 48 13.61 15.86 12.75
C ALA A 48 12.11 16.01 13.03
N ASP A 49 11.34 16.32 12.01
CA ASP A 49 9.91 16.58 12.16
C ASP A 49 9.05 15.74 11.23
N ALA A 50 9.58 14.67 10.73
CA ALA A 50 8.85 13.86 9.77
C ALA A 50 9.36 12.43 9.75
N VAL A 51 8.54 11.53 9.28
CA VAL A 51 8.96 10.15 9.03
C VAL A 51 8.47 9.74 7.65
N VAL A 52 9.14 8.77 7.06
CA VAL A 52 8.71 8.17 5.80
C VAL A 52 8.30 6.75 6.10
N LEU A 53 7.07 6.42 5.74
CA LEU A 53 6.49 5.11 5.98
C LEU A 53 6.12 4.45 4.65
N GLU A 54 6.12 3.13 4.67
CA GLU A 54 5.76 2.35 3.49
C GLU A 54 4.71 1.32 3.88
N LEU A 55 3.76 1.08 3.02
CA LEU A 55 2.81 -0.02 3.21
C LEU A 55 2.60 -0.72 1.87
N VAL A 56 2.67 -2.04 1.90
CA VAL A 56 2.30 -2.87 0.75
C VAL A 56 1.15 -3.73 1.25
N SER A 57 -0.02 -3.55 0.69
CA SER A 57 -1.20 -4.27 1.16
C SER A 57 -2.29 -4.21 0.10
N THR A 58 -3.51 -4.59 0.47
CA THR A 58 -4.62 -4.44 -0.45
C THR A 58 -4.92 -2.96 -0.64
N PRO A 59 -5.52 -2.59 -1.77
CA PRO A 59 -5.86 -1.18 -1.98
C PRO A 59 -6.72 -0.60 -0.85
N GLU A 60 -7.63 -1.41 -0.29
CA GLU A 60 -8.49 -0.94 0.79
C GLU A 60 -7.71 -0.66 2.06
N GLU A 61 -6.72 -1.51 2.35
CA GLU A 61 -5.89 -1.30 3.52
C GLU A 61 -4.95 -0.11 3.34
N VAL A 62 -4.49 0.09 2.10
CA VAL A 62 -3.67 1.26 1.80
C VAL A 62 -4.49 2.53 1.99
N ASP A 63 -5.76 2.53 1.58
CA ASP A 63 -6.65 3.66 1.80
C ASP A 63 -6.79 3.95 3.29
N SER A 64 -7.01 2.91 4.10
CA SER A 64 -7.16 3.08 5.54
C SER A 64 -5.90 3.63 6.19
N PHE A 65 -4.74 3.17 5.73
CA PHE A 65 -3.47 3.63 6.25
C PHE A 65 -3.27 5.12 5.90
N HIS A 66 -3.64 5.50 4.69
CA HIS A 66 -3.55 6.90 4.29
C HIS A 66 -4.43 7.77 5.20
N GLU A 67 -5.66 7.30 5.47
CA GLU A 67 -6.55 8.05 6.35
C GLU A 67 -5.98 8.17 7.76
N LEU A 68 -5.28 7.14 8.23
CA LEU A 68 -4.64 7.20 9.52
C LEU A 68 -3.56 8.28 9.58
N CYS A 69 -2.84 8.46 8.49
CA CYS A 69 -1.75 9.42 8.45
C CYS A 69 -2.21 10.88 8.33
N ARG A 70 -3.40 11.08 7.78
CA ARG A 70 -3.85 12.45 7.47
C ARG A 70 -3.89 13.41 8.66
N PRO A 71 -4.34 13.00 9.84
CA PRO A 71 -4.37 13.94 10.96
C PRO A 71 -2.99 14.46 11.39
N TYR A 72 -1.93 13.72 11.05
CA TYR A 72 -0.59 14.16 11.38
C TYR A 72 -0.05 15.16 10.35
N GLY A 73 -0.51 15.05 9.12
CA GLY A 73 -0.06 15.94 8.05
C GLY A 73 0.78 15.21 7.02
N VAL A 74 0.16 14.83 5.92
CA VAL A 74 0.87 14.15 4.84
C VAL A 74 1.48 15.21 3.93
N THR A 75 2.79 15.18 3.77
CA THR A 75 3.48 16.16 2.93
C THR A 75 3.86 15.60 1.58
N ASP A 76 4.08 14.30 1.49
CA ASP A 76 4.40 13.64 0.22
C ASP A 76 3.75 12.28 0.21
N LEU A 77 3.24 11.88 -0.92
CA LEU A 77 2.57 10.59 -1.04
C LEU A 77 2.74 10.07 -2.43
N VAL A 78 3.13 8.81 -2.54
CA VAL A 78 3.20 8.12 -3.82
C VAL A 78 2.49 6.80 -3.65
N ARG A 79 1.58 6.49 -4.57
CA ARG A 79 0.90 5.20 -4.60
C ARG A 79 1.08 4.63 -5.99
N THR A 80 1.30 3.32 -6.08
CA THR A 80 1.49 2.67 -7.37
C THR A 80 0.17 2.40 -8.09
N GLY A 81 -0.94 2.43 -7.38
CA GLY A 81 -2.18 1.92 -7.92
C GLY A 81 -2.20 0.41 -7.74
N ARG A 82 -3.35 -0.20 -7.97
CA ARG A 82 -3.50 -1.62 -7.70
C ARG A 82 -2.86 -2.45 -8.79
N ILE A 83 -2.27 -3.55 -8.37
CA ILE A 83 -1.77 -4.58 -9.27
C ILE A 83 -2.36 -5.88 -8.76
N GLY A 84 -2.48 -6.87 -9.61
CA GLY A 84 -3.10 -8.11 -9.19
C GLY A 84 -2.76 -9.26 -10.09
N VAL A 85 -2.91 -10.44 -9.52
CA VAL A 85 -2.77 -11.69 -10.26
C VAL A 85 -3.90 -12.60 -9.81
N PRO A 86 -4.28 -13.59 -10.62
CA PRO A 86 -5.31 -14.55 -10.21
C PRO A 86 -4.86 -15.31 -8.98
N ARG A 87 -5.80 -15.68 -8.13
CA ARG A 87 -5.47 -16.48 -6.99
C ARG A 87 -4.97 -17.83 -7.43
N ALA A 88 -4.07 -18.43 -6.66
CA ALA A 88 -3.59 -19.77 -6.98
C ALA A 88 -4.72 -20.78 -7.01
N SER A 89 -5.75 -20.54 -6.22
CA SER A 89 -6.89 -21.44 -6.17
C SER A 89 -7.89 -21.18 -7.30
N ALA A 90 -7.72 -20.13 -8.09
CA ALA A 90 -8.65 -19.83 -9.14
C ALA A 90 -8.44 -20.77 -10.32
N ARG A 91 -9.59 -21.04 -11.08
CA ARG A 91 -9.47 -21.90 -12.18
C ARG A 91 -8.66 -21.26 -13.26
N ARG A 92 -7.71 -21.98 -13.82
CA ARG A 92 -6.90 -21.39 -14.82
C ARG A 92 -7.65 -21.17 -16.08
N ARG A 93 -7.39 -20.08 -16.75
CA ARG A 93 -8.00 -19.84 -17.94
C ARG A 93 -6.97 -19.94 -18.96
N SER A 94 -6.91 -19.17 -19.86
CA SER A 94 -5.93 -19.18 -20.89
C SER A 94 -4.60 -18.75 -20.34
N PRO A 95 -3.58 -19.41 -20.71
CA PRO A 95 -2.30 -19.04 -20.14
C PRO A 95 -1.84 -17.68 -20.49
N ARG A 96 -2.39 -17.09 -21.47
CA ARG A 96 -1.88 -15.90 -21.77
C ARG A 96 -2.16 -14.90 -20.89
N ARG A 97 -2.88 -14.88 -20.33
CA ARG A 97 -3.39 -13.99 -19.67
C ARG A 97 -2.72 -13.01 -19.06
N LEU A 98 -2.38 -12.89 -18.36
CA LEU A 98 -1.97 -11.96 -17.59
C LEU A 98 -0.81 -11.50 -17.88
N ALA A 99 -0.28 -12.13 -18.23
CA ALA A 99 0.88 -11.86 -18.37
C ALA A 99 1.17 -10.63 -18.79
N ALA A 100 0.68 -10.36 -19.37
CA ALA A 100 0.91 -9.30 -19.84
C ALA A 100 1.44 -8.34 -19.16
N ILE A 101 2.09 -8.31 -18.80
CA ILE A 101 2.48 -7.41 -18.13
C ILE A 101 3.29 -6.74 -18.67
N ASN A 102 3.54 -6.39 -19.08
CA ASN A 102 4.15 -5.59 -19.53
C ASN A 102 4.84 -5.48 -19.80
#